data_539d268dca698f016b1b314d575006b7
#
_entry.id   539d268dca698f016b1b314d575006b7
#
_cell.length_a   1.000
_cell.length_b   1.000
_cell.length_c   1.000
_cell.angle_alpha   90.00
_cell.angle_beta   90.00
_cell.angle_gamma   90.00
#
_symmetry.space_group_name_H-M   'P 1'
#
loop_
_entity.id
_entity.type
_entity.pdbx_description
1 polymer ?
#
loop_
_entity_poly.entity_id
_entity_poly.type
_entity_poly.pdbx_seq_one_letter_code
_entity_poly.pdbx_strand_id
1 'polypeptide(L)'
;MLRTALMTLAVVSAGLMAVSQAAAADKFLADRHVAKGVSCEMCHGKGNPAELDPPDINTCTKCHPTQALVNKTKNVKPHNPHTSPHYQDKLECTNCHLGHEKSENFCAQCHDFKFNVP
;
A
#
# COMPACT_ATOMS: atom_id res chain seq x y z
N MET A 1 -2.50 -58.48 -48.66
CA MET A 1 -3.26 -57.23 -48.53
C MET A 1 -2.94 -56.64 -47.18
N LEU A 2 -2.05 -55.68 -47.22
CA LEU A 2 -1.48 -55.04 -45.98
C LEU A 2 -2.26 -53.76 -45.73
N ARG A 3 -2.98 -53.62 -44.60
CA ARG A 3 -3.68 -52.39 -44.21
C ARG A 3 -2.80 -51.65 -43.21
N THR A 4 -2.19 -50.60 -43.68
CA THR A 4 -1.42 -49.67 -42.88
C THR A 4 -2.39 -48.73 -42.13
N ALA A 5 -2.43 -48.82 -40.80
CA ALA A 5 -3.16 -47.86 -39.96
C ALA A 5 -2.24 -46.72 -39.62
N LEU A 6 -2.54 -45.52 -40.10
CA LEU A 6 -1.90 -44.28 -39.67
C LEU A 6 -2.50 -43.87 -38.31
N MET A 7 -1.68 -43.89 -37.27
CA MET A 7 -1.99 -43.24 -35.99
C MET A 7 -1.56 -41.77 -36.08
N THR A 8 -2.53 -40.87 -36.12
CA THR A 8 -2.31 -39.43 -35.95
C THR A 8 -2.17 -39.10 -34.48
N LEU A 9 -0.95 -38.70 -34.11
CA LEU A 9 -0.63 -38.21 -32.77
C LEU A 9 -1.08 -36.74 -32.67
N ALA A 10 -2.16 -36.50 -31.94
CA ALA A 10 -2.60 -35.15 -31.61
C ALA A 10 -1.77 -34.61 -30.43
N VAL A 11 -0.85 -33.72 -30.73
CA VAL A 11 -0.11 -32.98 -29.70
C VAL A 11 -1.00 -31.86 -29.18
N VAL A 12 -1.58 -32.07 -27.98
CA VAL A 12 -2.28 -31.02 -27.24
C VAL A 12 -1.22 -30.15 -26.55
N SER A 13 -0.88 -29.00 -27.15
CA SER A 13 -0.08 -28.00 -26.51
C SER A 13 -0.92 -27.23 -25.48
N ALA A 14 -0.81 -27.64 -24.20
CA ALA A 14 -1.32 -26.85 -23.07
C ALA A 14 -0.48 -25.59 -22.94
N GLY A 15 -0.95 -24.49 -23.54
CA GLY A 15 -0.36 -23.17 -23.33
C GLY A 15 -0.57 -22.76 -21.87
N LEU A 16 0.51 -22.72 -21.08
CA LEU A 16 0.51 -22.04 -19.78
C LEU A 16 0.27 -20.54 -20.03
N MET A 17 -0.94 -20.08 -19.83
CA MET A 17 -1.24 -18.68 -19.67
C MET A 17 -0.72 -18.26 -18.29
N ALA A 18 0.52 -17.79 -18.23
CA ALA A 18 1.03 -17.07 -17.09
C ALA A 18 0.27 -15.74 -17.03
N VAL A 19 -0.79 -15.68 -16.21
CA VAL A 19 -1.49 -14.43 -15.92
C VAL A 19 -0.53 -13.60 -15.09
N SER A 20 0.07 -12.60 -15.73
CA SER A 20 0.88 -11.60 -15.07
C SER A 20 -0.02 -10.73 -14.20
N GLN A 21 -0.20 -11.09 -12.92
CA GLN A 21 -0.94 -10.31 -11.92
C GLN A 21 -0.06 -9.28 -11.20
N ALA A 22 1.14 -9.01 -11.69
CA ALA A 22 2.13 -8.21 -10.97
C ALA A 22 1.98 -6.68 -11.10
N ALA A 23 1.03 -6.15 -11.87
CA ALA A 23 1.00 -4.71 -12.18
C ALA A 23 0.00 -3.88 -11.36
N ALA A 24 -0.82 -4.48 -10.49
CA ALA A 24 -1.81 -3.75 -9.70
C ALA A 24 -1.44 -3.59 -8.20
N ALA A 25 -0.38 -4.26 -7.75
CA ALA A 25 -0.11 -4.48 -6.32
C ALA A 25 0.50 -3.28 -5.57
N ASP A 26 0.87 -2.17 -6.24
CA ASP A 26 1.60 -1.07 -5.59
C ASP A 26 0.92 0.30 -5.71
N LYS A 27 -0.37 0.34 -6.07
CA LYS A 27 -1.04 1.59 -6.38
C LYS A 27 -1.29 2.44 -5.14
N PHE A 28 -1.83 1.84 -4.10
CA PHE A 28 -2.20 2.52 -2.85
C PHE A 28 -1.41 1.98 -1.66
N LEU A 29 -1.49 2.68 -0.54
CA LEU A 29 -0.81 2.29 0.68
C LEU A 29 -1.23 0.89 1.15
N ALA A 30 -2.52 0.57 1.10
CA ALA A 30 -3.03 -0.75 1.46
C ALA A 30 -2.45 -1.86 0.55
N ASP A 31 -2.38 -1.62 -0.76
CA ASP A 31 -1.82 -2.59 -1.71
C ASP A 31 -0.36 -2.91 -1.39
N ARG A 32 0.44 -1.88 -1.08
CA ARG A 32 1.85 -2.03 -0.69
C ARG A 32 2.02 -2.81 0.61
N HIS A 33 1.11 -2.65 1.56
CA HIS A 33 1.12 -3.40 2.82
C HIS A 33 0.72 -4.86 2.61
N VAL A 34 -0.33 -5.11 1.83
CA VAL A 34 -0.76 -6.47 1.46
C VAL A 34 0.35 -7.22 0.72
N ALA A 35 1.04 -6.57 -0.21
CA ALA A 35 2.19 -7.15 -0.92
C ALA A 35 3.35 -7.54 0.02
N LYS A 36 3.40 -6.98 1.24
CA LYS A 36 4.36 -7.31 2.30
C LYS A 36 3.80 -8.28 3.36
N GLY A 37 2.62 -8.85 3.13
CA GLY A 37 1.99 -9.82 4.02
C GLY A 37 1.20 -9.21 5.19
N VAL A 38 0.93 -7.89 5.17
CA VAL A 38 0.06 -7.24 6.16
C VAL A 38 -1.39 -7.53 5.77
N SER A 39 -2.15 -8.15 6.67
CA SER A 39 -3.57 -8.45 6.42
C SER A 39 -4.45 -7.23 6.61
N CYS A 40 -5.65 -7.24 6.03
CA CYS A 40 -6.66 -6.20 6.22
C CYS A 40 -7.01 -6.01 7.71
N GLU A 41 -7.07 -7.10 8.46
CA GLU A 41 -7.38 -7.08 9.91
C GLU A 41 -6.30 -6.38 10.75
N MET A 42 -5.05 -6.31 10.29
CA MET A 42 -3.99 -5.62 11.04
C MET A 42 -4.21 -4.12 11.08
N CYS A 43 -4.89 -3.56 10.08
CA CYS A 43 -5.26 -2.15 10.02
C CYS A 43 -6.69 -1.91 10.56
N HIS A 44 -7.65 -2.72 10.14
CA HIS A 44 -9.08 -2.50 10.42
C HIS A 44 -9.61 -3.28 11.63
N GLY A 45 -8.84 -4.22 12.19
CA GLY A 45 -9.37 -5.13 13.19
C GLY A 45 -10.19 -6.26 12.55
N LYS A 46 -10.83 -7.09 13.39
CA LYS A 46 -11.65 -8.21 12.93
C LYS A 46 -13.05 -7.74 12.58
N GLY A 47 -13.56 -8.17 11.44
CA GLY A 47 -14.89 -7.85 10.96
C GLY A 47 -14.90 -7.45 9.49
N ASN A 48 -16.00 -6.83 9.04
CA ASN A 48 -16.10 -6.26 7.72
C ASN A 48 -15.41 -4.88 7.70
N PRO A 49 -14.30 -4.69 6.98
CA PRO A 49 -13.56 -3.42 6.97
C PRO A 49 -14.39 -2.20 6.57
N ALA A 50 -15.44 -2.38 5.78
CA ALA A 50 -16.35 -1.29 5.37
C ALA A 50 -17.25 -0.77 6.51
N GLU A 51 -17.36 -1.51 7.61
CA GLU A 51 -18.19 -1.20 8.77
C GLU A 51 -17.37 -0.80 10.00
N LEU A 52 -16.03 -0.86 9.87
CA LEU A 52 -15.11 -0.55 10.96
C LEU A 52 -14.54 0.87 10.79
N ASP A 53 -14.14 1.45 11.90
CA ASP A 53 -13.46 2.74 11.89
C ASP A 53 -12.14 2.66 11.11
N PRO A 54 -11.74 3.76 10.45
CA PRO A 54 -10.42 3.86 9.83
C PRO A 54 -9.30 3.61 10.87
N PRO A 55 -8.17 3.03 10.46
CA PRO A 55 -7.04 2.86 11.36
C PRO A 55 -6.50 4.23 11.82
N ASP A 56 -6.21 4.33 13.11
CA ASP A 56 -5.63 5.52 13.75
C ASP A 56 -4.10 5.46 13.82
N ILE A 57 -3.50 6.52 14.36
CA ILE A 57 -2.05 6.61 14.57
C ILE A 57 -1.52 5.45 15.45
N ASN A 58 -2.29 4.99 16.44
CA ASN A 58 -1.86 3.90 17.31
C ASN A 58 -1.75 2.57 16.55
N THR A 59 -2.59 2.37 15.55
CA THR A 59 -2.50 1.20 14.66
C THR A 59 -1.23 1.25 13.82
N CYS A 60 -0.93 2.38 13.22
CA CYS A 60 0.24 2.57 12.37
C CYS A 60 1.55 2.45 13.17
N THR A 61 1.58 3.04 14.36
CA THR A 61 2.80 3.12 15.19
C THR A 61 3.23 1.81 15.83
N LYS A 62 2.39 0.78 15.79
CA LYS A 62 2.80 -0.60 16.14
C LYS A 62 3.99 -1.09 15.30
N CYS A 63 4.07 -0.65 14.05
CA CYS A 63 5.15 -1.02 13.11
C CYS A 63 6.02 0.17 12.69
N HIS A 64 5.48 1.40 12.77
CA HIS A 64 6.12 2.64 12.34
C HIS A 64 6.27 3.62 13.51
N PRO A 65 7.25 3.43 14.43
CA PRO A 65 7.43 4.33 15.57
C PRO A 65 7.62 5.79 15.10
N THR A 66 6.86 6.73 15.67
CA THR A 66 6.87 8.15 15.25
C THR A 66 8.27 8.75 15.30
N GLN A 67 9.05 8.46 16.34
CA GLN A 67 10.40 8.99 16.47
C GLN A 67 11.34 8.49 15.35
N ALA A 68 11.16 7.27 14.87
CA ALA A 68 11.92 6.75 13.73
C ALA A 68 11.57 7.50 12.44
N LEU A 69 10.28 7.82 12.24
CA LEU A 69 9.82 8.62 11.11
C LEU A 69 10.33 10.07 11.17
N VAL A 70 10.27 10.70 12.35
CA VAL A 70 10.85 12.03 12.59
C VAL A 70 12.33 12.06 12.21
N ASN A 71 13.10 11.06 12.65
CA ASN A 71 14.52 10.97 12.32
C ASN A 71 14.77 10.73 10.83
N LYS A 72 13.96 9.87 10.20
CA LYS A 72 14.07 9.56 8.76
C LYS A 72 13.81 10.79 7.89
N THR A 73 12.88 11.66 8.31
CA THR A 73 12.45 12.83 7.54
C THR A 73 13.03 14.16 8.03
N LYS A 74 14.00 14.13 8.95
CA LYS A 74 14.59 15.35 9.55
C LYS A 74 15.16 16.36 8.56
N ASN A 75 15.54 15.91 7.37
CA ASN A 75 16.12 16.75 6.32
C ASN A 75 15.10 17.24 5.28
N VAL A 76 13.83 16.85 5.41
CA VAL A 76 12.76 17.28 4.50
C VAL A 76 12.52 18.79 4.71
N LYS A 77 12.40 19.51 3.60
CA LYS A 77 12.19 20.95 3.58
C LYS A 77 10.77 21.30 3.08
N PRO A 78 10.19 22.41 3.52
CA PRO A 78 10.73 23.43 4.46
C PRO A 78 10.68 23.00 5.93
N HIS A 79 9.85 22.01 6.29
CA HIS A 79 9.70 21.48 7.63
C HIS A 79 9.61 19.94 7.59
N ASN A 80 9.94 19.31 8.71
CA ASN A 80 9.74 17.87 8.87
C ASN A 80 8.23 17.57 8.95
N PRO A 81 7.64 16.79 8.03
CA PRO A 81 6.21 16.51 8.04
C PRO A 81 5.75 15.65 9.23
N HIS A 82 6.67 14.88 9.86
CA HIS A 82 6.36 14.04 11.01
C HIS A 82 6.60 14.69 12.38
N THR A 83 6.97 15.97 12.40
CA THR A 83 7.05 16.79 13.63
C THR A 83 6.83 18.26 13.30
N SER A 84 5.58 18.62 13.02
CA SER A 84 5.21 19.99 12.70
C SER A 84 4.97 20.82 13.95
N PRO A 85 5.08 22.17 13.89
CA PRO A 85 4.74 23.02 15.02
C PRO A 85 3.29 22.91 15.48
N HIS A 86 2.37 22.54 14.59
CA HIS A 86 0.94 22.44 14.89
C HIS A 86 0.56 21.14 15.61
N TYR A 87 1.14 20.04 15.17
CA TYR A 87 0.73 18.68 15.59
C TYR A 87 1.85 17.93 16.29
N GLN A 88 3.08 18.43 16.18
CA GLN A 88 4.28 17.72 16.62
C GLN A 88 4.37 16.35 15.92
N ASP A 89 4.50 15.27 16.66
CA ASP A 89 4.54 13.88 16.15
C ASP A 89 3.18 13.15 16.31
N LYS A 90 2.07 13.90 16.45
CA LYS A 90 0.74 13.38 16.77
C LYS A 90 -0.30 13.59 15.68
N LEU A 91 0.10 14.05 14.50
CA LEU A 91 -0.82 14.13 13.37
C LEU A 91 -1.22 12.72 12.95
N GLU A 92 -2.52 12.50 12.77
CA GLU A 92 -3.03 11.23 12.25
C GLU A 92 -2.37 10.90 10.90
N CYS A 93 -1.85 9.69 10.80
CA CYS A 93 -1.11 9.24 9.60
C CYS A 93 -1.99 9.29 8.35
N THR A 94 -3.26 9.00 8.54
CA THR A 94 -4.29 8.98 7.48
C THR A 94 -4.63 10.36 6.92
N ASN A 95 -4.21 11.45 7.55
CA ASN A 95 -4.34 12.78 6.95
C ASN A 95 -3.48 12.95 5.68
N CYS A 96 -2.40 12.19 5.58
CA CYS A 96 -1.53 12.20 4.41
C CYS A 96 -1.48 10.85 3.70
N HIS A 97 -1.38 9.75 4.46
CA HIS A 97 -1.20 8.40 3.95
C HIS A 97 -2.55 7.68 3.82
N LEU A 98 -3.23 7.91 2.71
CA LEU A 98 -4.53 7.30 2.45
C LEU A 98 -4.38 5.82 2.08
N GLY A 99 -5.15 4.96 2.76
CA GLY A 99 -5.03 3.50 2.61
C GLY A 99 -5.41 3.01 1.22
N HIS A 100 -6.54 3.45 0.73
CA HIS A 100 -7.19 2.96 -0.49
C HIS A 100 -7.30 4.00 -1.60
N GLU A 101 -6.65 5.15 -1.42
CA GLU A 101 -6.62 6.25 -2.35
C GLU A 101 -5.18 6.78 -2.50
N LYS A 102 -4.99 7.72 -3.41
CA LYS A 102 -3.71 8.40 -3.57
C LYS A 102 -3.41 9.26 -2.35
N SER A 103 -2.25 9.04 -1.75
CA SER A 103 -1.75 9.86 -0.63
C SER A 103 -1.72 11.34 -0.98
N GLU A 104 -2.00 12.20 -0.01
CA GLU A 104 -2.15 13.63 -0.18
C GLU A 104 -1.19 14.42 0.73
N ASN A 105 -0.87 15.63 0.32
CA ASN A 105 -0.13 16.57 1.16
C ASN A 105 -1.11 17.41 2.00
N PHE A 106 -1.44 16.94 3.19
CA PHE A 106 -2.36 17.62 4.11
C PHE A 106 -1.96 19.07 4.40
N CYS A 107 -0.65 19.36 4.50
CA CYS A 107 -0.17 20.71 4.78
C CYS A 107 -0.48 21.69 3.65
N ALA A 108 -0.70 21.22 2.42
CA ALA A 108 -1.00 22.05 1.26
C ALA A 108 -2.37 22.73 1.35
N GLN A 109 -3.23 22.36 2.29
CA GLN A 109 -4.50 23.04 2.55
C GLN A 109 -4.30 24.50 3.05
N CYS A 110 -3.15 24.76 3.69
CA CYS A 110 -2.83 26.09 4.25
C CYS A 110 -1.46 26.61 3.82
N HIS A 111 -0.54 25.75 3.41
CA HIS A 111 0.84 26.07 3.09
C HIS A 111 1.20 25.69 1.66
N ASP A 112 2.04 26.45 1.00
CA ASP A 112 2.59 26.09 -0.31
C ASP A 112 3.79 25.12 -0.20
N PHE A 113 3.70 24.14 0.72
CA PHE A 113 4.70 23.10 0.85
C PHE A 113 4.47 22.02 -0.23
N LYS A 114 5.55 21.57 -0.84
CA LYS A 114 5.52 20.56 -1.92
C LYS A 114 6.03 19.21 -1.41
N PHE A 115 5.35 18.67 -0.38
CA PHE A 115 5.69 17.33 0.10
C PHE A 115 5.24 16.26 -0.89
N ASN A 116 6.15 15.36 -1.22
CA ASN A 116 5.82 14.13 -1.91
C ASN A 116 5.48 13.05 -0.87
N VAL A 117 4.20 12.71 -0.78
CA VAL A 117 3.71 11.68 0.15
C VAL A 117 3.71 10.34 -0.59
N PRO A 118 4.48 9.33 -0.14
CA PRO A 118 4.59 8.04 -0.80
C PRO A 118 3.33 7.19 -0.67
#